data_137cff80e0a2ffb161ba7697e2537dfb
#
_entry.id   137cff80e0a2ffb161ba7697e2537dfb
#
_cell.length_a   1.000
_cell.length_b   1.000
_cell.length_c   1.000
_cell.angle_alpha   90.00
_cell.angle_beta   90.00
_cell.angle_gamma   90.00
#
_symmetry.space_group_name_H-M   'P 1'
#
loop_
_entity.id
_entity.type
_entity.pdbx_description
1 polymer ?
#
loop_
_entity_poly.entity_id
_entity_poly.type
_entity_poly.pdbx_seq_one_letter_code
_entity_poly.pdbx_strand_id
1 'polypeptide(L)'
;MSKIAIVMTYYKRQFQLNKTLLSIGKSDHKDFEVIIVDDCSPDDITLPEVDFKITVLKMQNKTWTNPEPAYNTGIIEALKGNPDIIILQNVECYHEGDVMSYAQKITTENYISFGCYCLDEETTFRDHNISEVVQSSNIGAIDNGQNAWYNHPVLRPVGYDFCSAISADNLRKLNGYDERFSLGYAYGDDYLIERVKMLGLKVEITESPFVVHQWHYFNPGHPDHEILCQRNAELLIKLKEENNYRAKHLFTPDL
;
A
#
# COMPACT_ATOMS: atom_id res chain seq x y z
N MET A 1 -10.84 -21.10 4.61
CA MET A 1 -10.02 -20.05 3.97
C MET A 1 -10.15 -18.81 4.83
N SER A 2 -9.06 -18.05 4.99
CA SER A 2 -9.10 -16.83 5.81
C SER A 2 -9.82 -15.73 5.08
N LYS A 3 -10.63 -14.94 5.80
CA LYS A 3 -11.29 -13.75 5.27
C LYS A 3 -10.27 -12.62 5.10
N ILE A 4 -10.28 -11.97 3.93
CA ILE A 4 -9.36 -10.87 3.60
C ILE A 4 -10.10 -9.54 3.53
N ALA A 5 -9.50 -8.48 4.05
CA ALA A 5 -9.89 -7.12 3.72
C ALA A 5 -8.73 -6.39 3.05
N ILE A 6 -8.98 -5.77 1.89
CA ILE A 6 -8.00 -4.95 1.17
C ILE A 6 -8.29 -3.49 1.49
N VAL A 7 -7.29 -2.77 1.98
CA VAL A 7 -7.40 -1.34 2.32
C VAL A 7 -6.54 -0.53 1.36
N MET A 8 -7.15 0.44 0.70
CA MET A 8 -6.52 1.33 -0.26
C MET A 8 -6.82 2.79 0.08
N THR A 9 -5.85 3.67 -0.12
CA THR A 9 -6.08 5.11 -0.10
C THR A 9 -6.16 5.64 -1.53
N TYR A 10 -7.08 6.57 -1.78
CA TYR A 10 -7.32 7.12 -3.11
C TYR A 10 -7.20 8.64 -3.09
N TYR A 11 -6.47 9.18 -4.07
CA TYR A 11 -6.49 10.61 -4.38
C TYR A 11 -6.23 10.83 -5.88
N LYS A 12 -7.27 11.19 -6.65
CA LYS A 12 -7.17 11.51 -8.09
C LYS A 12 -6.48 10.41 -8.94
N ARG A 13 -6.86 9.14 -8.75
CA ARG A 13 -6.24 7.98 -9.41
C ARG A 13 -7.29 7.12 -10.14
N GLN A 14 -8.32 7.74 -10.76
CA GLN A 14 -9.47 7.01 -11.31
C GLN A 14 -9.07 5.97 -12.37
N PHE A 15 -8.16 6.32 -13.27
CA PHE A 15 -7.67 5.39 -14.30
C PHE A 15 -6.98 4.17 -13.66
N GLN A 16 -6.07 4.41 -12.74
CA GLN A 16 -5.32 3.37 -12.05
C GLN A 16 -6.24 2.48 -11.20
N LEU A 17 -7.16 3.10 -10.45
CA LEU A 17 -8.15 2.38 -9.63
C LEU A 17 -8.96 1.38 -10.44
N ASN A 18 -9.43 1.76 -11.62
CA ASN A 18 -10.24 0.87 -12.46
C ASN A 18 -9.48 -0.40 -12.84
N LYS A 19 -8.24 -0.27 -13.31
CA LYS A 19 -7.40 -1.42 -13.67
C LYS A 19 -7.07 -2.29 -12.46
N THR A 20 -6.81 -1.66 -11.32
CA THR A 20 -6.53 -2.36 -10.05
C THR A 20 -7.74 -3.18 -9.61
N LEU A 21 -8.95 -2.62 -9.56
CA LEU A 21 -10.16 -3.33 -9.16
C LEU A 21 -10.49 -4.49 -10.11
N LEU A 22 -10.36 -4.28 -11.42
CA LEU A 22 -10.56 -5.35 -12.40
C LEU A 22 -9.53 -6.48 -12.26
N SER A 23 -8.30 -6.20 -11.82
CA SER A 23 -7.29 -7.23 -11.57
C SER A 23 -7.58 -8.04 -10.31
N ILE A 24 -8.07 -7.39 -9.25
CA ILE A 24 -8.50 -8.03 -8.00
C ILE A 24 -9.61 -9.05 -8.25
N GLY A 25 -10.59 -8.72 -9.10
CA GLY A 25 -11.69 -9.60 -9.46
C GLY A 25 -11.28 -10.94 -10.11
N LYS A 26 -10.05 -11.02 -10.64
CA LYS A 26 -9.50 -12.24 -11.26
C LYS A 26 -9.03 -13.30 -10.26
N SER A 27 -8.91 -12.98 -8.97
CA SER A 27 -8.47 -13.94 -7.97
C SER A 27 -9.43 -15.13 -7.85
N ASP A 28 -8.87 -16.30 -7.59
CA ASP A 28 -9.64 -17.51 -7.25
C ASP A 28 -10.19 -17.45 -5.82
N HIS A 29 -9.53 -16.71 -4.91
CA HIS A 29 -10.03 -16.46 -3.57
C HIS A 29 -11.20 -15.46 -3.62
N LYS A 30 -12.36 -15.82 -3.02
CA LYS A 30 -13.59 -15.02 -3.12
C LYS A 30 -14.10 -14.48 -1.77
N ASP A 31 -13.52 -14.91 -0.63
CA ASP A 31 -13.92 -14.40 0.69
C ASP A 31 -13.12 -13.15 1.05
N PHE A 32 -13.41 -12.04 0.36
CA PHE A 32 -12.76 -10.77 0.59
C PHE A 32 -13.69 -9.56 0.36
N GLU A 33 -13.28 -8.42 0.89
CA GLU A 33 -13.86 -7.11 0.62
C GLU A 33 -12.77 -6.06 0.38
N VAL A 34 -13.12 -5.00 -0.35
CA VAL A 34 -12.23 -3.87 -0.61
C VAL A 34 -12.76 -2.62 0.08
N ILE A 35 -11.90 -1.95 0.83
CA ILE A 35 -12.16 -0.66 1.47
C ILE A 35 -11.29 0.38 0.79
N ILE A 36 -11.93 1.38 0.18
CA ILE A 36 -11.26 2.50 -0.47
C ILE A 36 -11.52 3.75 0.37
N VAL A 37 -10.47 4.42 0.80
CA VAL A 37 -10.59 5.70 1.50
C VAL A 37 -10.18 6.83 0.57
N ASP A 38 -11.15 7.63 0.16
CA ASP A 38 -10.92 8.85 -0.61
C ASP A 38 -10.32 9.93 0.31
N ASP A 39 -9.05 10.20 0.13
CA ASP A 39 -8.25 11.15 0.90
C ASP A 39 -8.50 12.60 0.42
N CYS A 40 -9.79 13.01 0.41
CA CYS A 40 -10.25 14.34 0.02
C CYS A 40 -10.05 14.68 -1.46
N SER A 41 -10.30 13.75 -2.37
CA SER A 41 -10.33 14.07 -3.81
C SER A 41 -11.43 15.08 -4.13
N PRO A 42 -11.20 15.99 -5.09
CA PRO A 42 -12.21 16.96 -5.51
C PRO A 42 -13.38 16.31 -6.26
N ASP A 43 -13.11 15.21 -6.99
CA ASP A 43 -14.10 14.49 -7.79
C ASP A 43 -14.51 13.20 -7.08
N ASP A 44 -15.72 12.75 -7.32
CA ASP A 44 -16.22 11.49 -6.75
C ASP A 44 -15.63 10.29 -7.51
N ILE A 45 -15.41 9.21 -6.75
CA ILE A 45 -14.92 7.94 -7.29
C ILE A 45 -16.03 7.28 -8.12
N THR A 46 -15.66 6.80 -9.31
CA THR A 46 -16.50 5.92 -10.13
C THR A 46 -15.97 4.50 -10.07
N LEU A 47 -16.82 3.55 -9.68
CA LEU A 47 -16.43 2.15 -9.58
C LEU A 47 -16.73 1.39 -10.87
N PRO A 48 -15.82 0.52 -11.35
CA PRO A 48 -16.13 -0.42 -12.42
C PRO A 48 -17.12 -1.48 -11.92
N GLU A 49 -17.81 -2.17 -12.85
CA GLU A 49 -18.64 -3.31 -12.51
C GLU A 49 -17.75 -4.49 -12.08
N VAL A 50 -17.94 -4.95 -10.84
CA VAL A 50 -17.19 -6.06 -10.23
C VAL A 50 -18.14 -6.92 -9.38
N ASP A 51 -17.76 -8.17 -9.11
CA ASP A 51 -18.56 -9.16 -8.40
C ASP A 51 -18.25 -9.29 -6.90
N PHE A 52 -17.53 -8.32 -6.34
CA PHE A 52 -17.13 -8.30 -4.93
C PHE A 52 -17.56 -7.00 -4.23
N LYS A 53 -17.61 -7.05 -2.90
CA LYS A 53 -18.01 -5.90 -2.08
C LYS A 53 -16.92 -4.83 -2.05
N ILE A 54 -17.32 -3.59 -2.36
CA ILE A 54 -16.49 -2.39 -2.19
C ILE A 54 -17.18 -1.43 -1.22
N THR A 55 -16.44 -0.94 -0.25
CA THR A 55 -16.86 0.16 0.65
C THR A 55 -16.00 1.38 0.34
N VAL A 56 -16.61 2.50 0.03
CA VAL A 56 -15.92 3.78 -0.19
C VAL A 56 -16.20 4.71 0.99
N LEU A 57 -15.14 5.20 1.61
CA LEU A 57 -15.19 6.22 2.66
C LEU A 57 -14.58 7.50 2.09
N LYS A 58 -15.23 8.64 2.28
CA LYS A 58 -14.73 9.95 1.83
C LYS A 58 -14.32 10.78 3.04
N MET A 59 -13.04 11.08 3.14
CA MET A 59 -12.52 12.01 4.16
C MET A 59 -12.82 13.46 3.79
N GLN A 60 -12.82 14.32 4.80
CA GLN A 60 -13.07 15.74 4.64
C GLN A 60 -12.09 16.54 5.50
N ASN A 61 -11.90 17.82 5.15
CA ASN A 61 -11.09 18.76 5.93
C ASN A 61 -9.65 18.29 6.14
N LYS A 62 -9.00 17.84 5.05
CA LYS A 62 -7.61 17.36 5.08
C LYS A 62 -6.65 18.43 5.59
N THR A 63 -5.94 18.10 6.67
CA THR A 63 -4.88 18.92 7.26
C THR A 63 -3.53 18.20 7.34
N TRP A 64 -3.46 17.03 6.74
CA TRP A 64 -2.28 16.17 6.67
C TRP A 64 -1.73 16.11 5.24
N THR A 65 -0.51 15.63 5.11
CA THR A 65 0.22 15.56 3.84
C THR A 65 0.27 14.13 3.31
N ASN A 66 0.84 13.20 4.09
CA ASN A 66 0.90 11.78 3.77
C ASN A 66 -0.40 11.05 4.18
N PRO A 67 -0.72 9.90 3.57
CA PRO A 67 -2.02 9.23 3.66
C PRO A 67 -2.23 8.36 4.92
N GLU A 68 -1.36 8.38 5.93
CA GLU A 68 -1.48 7.52 7.12
C GLU A 68 -2.86 7.62 7.78
N PRO A 69 -3.50 8.82 7.95
CA PRO A 69 -4.85 8.90 8.52
C PRO A 69 -5.91 8.23 7.63
N ALA A 70 -5.74 8.28 6.31
CA ALA A 70 -6.65 7.60 5.39
C ALA A 70 -6.48 6.08 5.47
N TYR A 71 -5.26 5.56 5.53
CA TYR A 71 -5.02 4.14 5.77
C TYR A 71 -5.63 3.67 7.09
N ASN A 72 -5.39 4.38 8.19
CA ASN A 72 -5.94 4.03 9.50
C ASN A 72 -7.47 4.05 9.50
N THR A 73 -8.09 5.03 8.85
CA THR A 73 -9.55 5.07 8.66
C THR A 73 -10.05 3.81 7.95
N GLY A 74 -9.38 3.40 6.89
CA GLY A 74 -9.71 2.18 6.15
C GLY A 74 -9.49 0.89 6.96
N ILE A 75 -8.41 0.82 7.73
CA ILE A 75 -8.11 -0.30 8.63
C ILE A 75 -9.20 -0.43 9.71
N ILE A 76 -9.59 0.67 10.34
CA ILE A 76 -10.66 0.70 11.34
C ILE A 76 -11.97 0.15 10.74
N GLU A 77 -12.31 0.55 9.53
CA GLU A 77 -13.51 0.04 8.85
C GLU A 77 -13.39 -1.45 8.54
N ALA A 78 -12.25 -1.87 7.98
CA ALA A 78 -11.98 -3.27 7.66
C ALA A 78 -12.10 -4.18 8.89
N LEU A 79 -11.58 -3.75 10.03
CA LEU A 79 -11.59 -4.53 11.28
C LEU A 79 -13.00 -4.76 11.85
N LYS A 80 -14.01 -3.98 11.48
CA LYS A 80 -15.42 -4.22 11.84
C LYS A 80 -15.96 -5.51 11.21
N GLY A 81 -15.42 -5.91 10.05
CA GLY A 81 -15.75 -7.14 9.35
C GLY A 81 -15.08 -8.40 9.93
N ASN A 82 -14.24 -8.27 10.97
CA ASN A 82 -13.43 -9.34 11.54
C ASN A 82 -12.66 -10.16 10.49
N PRO A 83 -11.85 -9.54 9.63
CA PRO A 83 -10.99 -10.27 8.72
C PRO A 83 -9.86 -10.97 9.49
N ASP A 84 -9.35 -12.07 8.91
CA ASP A 84 -8.14 -12.73 9.40
C ASP A 84 -6.88 -12.01 8.91
N ILE A 85 -6.95 -11.51 7.66
CA ILE A 85 -5.83 -10.91 6.94
C ILE A 85 -6.24 -9.52 6.44
N ILE A 86 -5.35 -8.55 6.61
CA ILE A 86 -5.43 -7.24 5.97
C ILE A 86 -4.38 -7.17 4.87
N ILE A 87 -4.79 -6.76 3.68
CA ILE A 87 -3.89 -6.33 2.61
C ILE A 87 -3.89 -4.81 2.59
N LEU A 88 -2.72 -4.21 2.77
CA LEU A 88 -2.47 -2.79 2.58
C LEU A 88 -1.98 -2.61 1.14
N GLN A 89 -2.60 -1.74 0.38
CA GLN A 89 -2.31 -1.63 -1.06
C GLN A 89 -2.46 -0.21 -1.57
N ASN A 90 -1.54 0.21 -2.42
CA ASN A 90 -1.69 1.43 -3.18
C ASN A 90 -2.72 1.25 -4.31
N VAL A 91 -3.58 2.23 -4.48
CA VAL A 91 -4.69 2.17 -5.46
C VAL A 91 -4.21 2.04 -6.92
N GLU A 92 -2.99 2.47 -7.21
CA GLU A 92 -2.35 2.35 -8.52
C GLU A 92 -1.66 1.01 -8.79
N CYS A 93 -1.69 0.07 -7.84
CA CYS A 93 -1.03 -1.23 -7.96
C CYS A 93 -2.00 -2.33 -8.40
N TYR A 94 -2.01 -2.70 -9.69
CA TYR A 94 -2.80 -3.84 -10.14
C TYR A 94 -2.08 -5.18 -9.94
N HIS A 95 -2.83 -6.25 -9.76
CA HIS A 95 -2.31 -7.59 -9.50
C HIS A 95 -1.84 -8.29 -10.78
N GLU A 96 -0.67 -8.90 -10.71
CA GLU A 96 -0.17 -9.87 -11.66
C GLU A 96 -0.01 -11.21 -10.95
N GLY A 97 -0.86 -12.18 -11.34
CA GLY A 97 -1.07 -13.42 -10.60
C GLY A 97 -2.04 -13.28 -9.41
N ASP A 98 -2.24 -14.35 -8.66
CA ASP A 98 -3.24 -14.42 -7.60
C ASP A 98 -2.67 -14.02 -6.22
N VAL A 99 -2.65 -12.72 -5.99
CA VAL A 99 -2.15 -12.10 -4.74
C VAL A 99 -2.95 -12.57 -3.53
N MET A 100 -4.29 -12.66 -3.64
CA MET A 100 -5.13 -12.99 -2.48
C MET A 100 -5.03 -14.47 -2.11
N SER A 101 -4.97 -15.38 -3.08
CA SER A 101 -4.71 -16.78 -2.78
C SER A 101 -3.31 -16.97 -2.15
N TYR A 102 -2.32 -16.19 -2.58
CA TYR A 102 -0.99 -16.23 -1.97
C TYR A 102 -1.01 -15.66 -0.53
N ALA A 103 -1.78 -14.61 -0.27
CA ALA A 103 -1.92 -14.01 1.05
C ALA A 103 -2.47 -14.99 2.11
N GLN A 104 -3.12 -16.10 1.71
CA GLN A 104 -3.52 -17.18 2.63
C GLN A 104 -2.35 -17.82 3.38
N LYS A 105 -1.10 -17.56 2.99
CA LYS A 105 0.13 -17.99 3.70
C LYS A 105 0.47 -17.12 4.90
N ILE A 106 -0.31 -16.07 5.16
CA ILE A 106 -0.14 -15.23 6.34
C ILE A 106 -0.43 -16.03 7.60
N THR A 107 0.46 -15.85 8.57
CA THR A 107 0.38 -16.36 9.93
C THR A 107 0.60 -15.22 10.92
N THR A 108 0.69 -15.56 12.20
CA THR A 108 1.09 -14.60 13.25
C THR A 108 2.60 -14.32 13.29
N GLU A 109 3.39 -15.00 12.46
CA GLU A 109 4.87 -14.93 12.49
C GLU A 109 5.47 -14.20 11.29
N ASN A 110 4.66 -13.90 10.25
CA ASN A 110 5.16 -13.28 9.04
C ASN A 110 4.38 -12.05 8.60
N TYR A 111 5.01 -11.28 7.74
CA TYR A 111 4.50 -10.20 6.93
C TYR A 111 4.94 -10.47 5.50
N ILE A 112 4.01 -10.45 4.55
CA ILE A 112 4.30 -10.67 3.13
C ILE A 112 4.20 -9.34 2.40
N SER A 113 5.28 -8.91 1.78
CA SER A 113 5.30 -7.82 0.83
C SER A 113 5.38 -8.38 -0.59
N PHE A 114 4.46 -8.02 -1.44
CA PHE A 114 4.47 -8.46 -2.83
C PHE A 114 5.50 -7.67 -3.64
N GLY A 115 6.16 -8.34 -4.57
CA GLY A 115 7.00 -7.65 -5.55
C GLY A 115 6.20 -6.52 -6.20
N CYS A 116 6.85 -5.39 -6.48
CA CYS A 116 6.19 -4.24 -7.09
C CYS A 116 7.03 -3.76 -8.27
N TYR A 117 6.48 -3.90 -9.48
CA TYR A 117 7.12 -3.44 -10.71
C TYR A 117 6.50 -2.12 -11.15
N CYS A 118 7.31 -1.09 -11.31
CA CYS A 118 6.87 0.24 -11.74
C CYS A 118 6.86 0.35 -13.26
N LEU A 119 5.80 0.91 -13.82
CA LEU A 119 5.70 1.27 -15.22
C LEU A 119 6.00 2.76 -15.42
N ASP A 120 6.65 3.08 -16.53
CA ASP A 120 6.72 4.45 -17.04
C ASP A 120 5.36 4.94 -17.57
N GLU A 121 5.30 6.23 -17.92
CA GLU A 121 4.08 6.86 -18.41
C GLU A 121 3.58 6.21 -19.71
N GLU A 122 4.48 6.04 -20.70
CA GLU A 122 4.13 5.48 -21.99
C GLU A 122 3.55 4.07 -21.85
N THR A 123 4.21 3.21 -21.09
CA THR A 123 3.78 1.82 -20.90
C THR A 123 2.47 1.74 -20.11
N THR A 124 2.24 2.64 -19.15
CA THR A 124 0.98 2.67 -18.37
C THR A 124 -0.24 2.89 -19.26
N PHE A 125 -0.15 3.77 -20.26
CA PHE A 125 -1.29 4.18 -21.07
C PHE A 125 -1.43 3.44 -22.40
N ARG A 126 -0.56 2.50 -22.72
CA ARG A 126 -0.68 1.63 -23.88
C ARG A 126 -1.03 0.19 -23.51
N ASP A 127 -1.54 -0.58 -24.46
CA ASP A 127 -1.64 -2.03 -24.29
C ASP A 127 -0.24 -2.65 -24.20
N HIS A 128 -0.04 -3.49 -23.19
CA HIS A 128 1.24 -4.14 -22.94
C HIS A 128 1.04 -5.53 -22.33
N ASN A 129 1.99 -6.41 -22.59
CA ASN A 129 2.17 -7.66 -21.86
C ASN A 129 3.21 -7.43 -20.78
N ILE A 130 2.80 -7.49 -19.51
CA ILE A 130 3.69 -7.18 -18.38
C ILE A 130 4.89 -8.11 -18.31
N SER A 131 4.73 -9.39 -18.66
CA SER A 131 5.85 -10.34 -18.68
C SER A 131 6.92 -9.93 -19.70
N GLU A 132 6.52 -9.43 -20.88
CA GLU A 132 7.46 -8.93 -21.89
C GLU A 132 8.13 -7.64 -21.43
N VAL A 133 7.39 -6.74 -20.77
CA VAL A 133 7.94 -5.50 -20.21
C VAL A 133 9.00 -5.81 -19.17
N VAL A 134 8.71 -6.71 -18.23
CA VAL A 134 9.65 -7.12 -17.18
C VAL A 134 10.90 -7.79 -17.78
N GLN A 135 10.74 -8.66 -18.77
CA GLN A 135 11.86 -9.34 -19.42
C GLN A 135 12.74 -8.40 -20.25
N SER A 136 12.17 -7.37 -20.88
CA SER A 136 12.89 -6.41 -21.70
C SER A 136 13.64 -5.35 -20.90
N SER A 137 13.22 -5.09 -19.66
CA SER A 137 13.89 -4.15 -18.79
C SER A 137 15.03 -4.86 -18.05
N ASN A 138 16.26 -4.67 -18.52
CA ASN A 138 17.46 -5.14 -17.83
C ASN A 138 17.84 -4.29 -16.60
N ILE A 139 16.95 -3.41 -16.13
CA ILE A 139 17.19 -2.46 -15.07
C ILE A 139 16.73 -3.09 -13.77
N GLY A 140 17.67 -3.43 -12.88
CA GLY A 140 17.40 -4.13 -11.64
C GLY A 140 16.56 -3.34 -10.66
N ALA A 141 16.96 -2.14 -10.29
CA ALA A 141 16.29 -1.31 -9.29
C ALA A 141 16.07 0.08 -9.82
N ILE A 142 15.06 0.70 -9.27
CA ILE A 142 14.49 1.99 -9.65
C ILE A 142 15.46 3.08 -9.94
N ASP A 143 15.10 3.75 -11.02
CA ASP A 143 15.15 5.19 -11.08
C ASP A 143 13.75 5.72 -11.47
N ASN A 144 13.32 6.85 -10.91
CA ASN A 144 11.97 7.37 -11.11
C ASN A 144 11.63 7.56 -12.59
N GLY A 145 10.44 7.06 -12.97
CA GLY A 145 9.91 7.20 -14.32
C GLY A 145 10.36 6.16 -15.33
N GLN A 146 11.02 5.08 -14.90
CA GLN A 146 11.43 3.96 -15.74
C GLN A 146 10.68 2.68 -15.39
N ASN A 147 10.61 1.73 -16.32
CA ASN A 147 10.13 0.38 -16.06
C ASN A 147 11.17 -0.38 -15.22
N ALA A 148 10.90 -0.57 -13.93
CA ALA A 148 11.85 -1.14 -12.96
C ALA A 148 11.17 -1.65 -11.67
N TRP A 149 11.89 -2.42 -10.85
CA TRP A 149 11.37 -2.94 -9.58
C TRP A 149 11.42 -1.91 -8.45
N TYR A 150 10.26 -1.60 -7.87
CA TYR A 150 10.11 -0.85 -6.62
C TYR A 150 10.29 -1.72 -5.38
N ASN A 151 9.96 -2.99 -5.48
CA ASN A 151 10.16 -3.99 -4.44
C ASN A 151 10.38 -5.34 -5.10
N HIS A 152 11.47 -6.05 -4.76
CA HIS A 152 11.80 -7.35 -5.33
C HIS A 152 12.71 -8.12 -4.37
N PRO A 153 12.54 -9.44 -4.20
CA PRO A 153 13.29 -10.21 -3.19
C PRO A 153 14.81 -10.18 -3.37
N VAL A 154 15.30 -9.98 -4.60
CA VAL A 154 16.74 -9.97 -4.90
C VAL A 154 17.22 -8.59 -5.31
N LEU A 155 16.51 -7.92 -6.23
CA LEU A 155 16.97 -6.68 -6.86
C LEU A 155 16.78 -5.45 -5.95
N ARG A 156 15.71 -5.45 -5.13
CA ARG A 156 15.41 -4.37 -4.18
C ARG A 156 14.59 -4.90 -2.98
N PRO A 157 15.23 -5.56 -2.01
CA PRO A 157 14.56 -6.23 -0.92
C PRO A 157 14.18 -5.28 0.23
N VAL A 158 13.33 -4.29 -0.05
CA VAL A 158 12.92 -3.27 0.94
C VAL A 158 11.69 -3.71 1.75
N GLY A 159 10.74 -4.43 1.14
CA GLY A 159 9.54 -4.94 1.82
C GLY A 159 8.44 -3.90 2.02
N TYR A 160 8.40 -2.83 1.22
CA TYR A 160 7.39 -1.78 1.30
C TYR A 160 5.97 -2.29 1.04
N ASP A 161 5.01 -1.54 1.49
CA ASP A 161 3.58 -1.82 1.49
C ASP A 161 2.83 -1.38 0.22
N PHE A 162 3.52 -1.26 -0.91
CA PHE A 162 2.84 -1.06 -2.22
C PHE A 162 1.68 -2.03 -2.43
N CYS A 163 1.88 -3.27 -2.02
CA CYS A 163 0.89 -4.29 -1.73
C CYS A 163 1.50 -5.25 -0.72
N SER A 164 0.90 -5.36 0.45
CA SER A 164 1.41 -6.21 1.51
C SER A 164 0.30 -6.85 2.31
N ALA A 165 0.55 -8.04 2.86
CA ALA A 165 -0.39 -8.76 3.69
C ALA A 165 0.16 -8.94 5.11
N ILE A 166 -0.72 -8.80 6.09
CA ILE A 166 -0.44 -8.99 7.52
C ILE A 166 -1.67 -9.56 8.21
N SER A 167 -1.49 -10.35 9.28
CA SER A 167 -2.64 -10.77 10.09
C SER A 167 -3.30 -9.55 10.76
N ALA A 168 -4.62 -9.56 10.85
CA ALA A 168 -5.37 -8.48 11.51
C ALA A 168 -4.89 -8.26 12.95
N ASP A 169 -4.54 -9.34 13.66
CA ASP A 169 -4.05 -9.26 15.04
C ASP A 169 -2.69 -8.56 15.14
N ASN A 170 -1.76 -8.83 14.22
CA ASN A 170 -0.48 -8.15 14.21
C ASN A 170 -0.62 -6.68 13.81
N LEU A 171 -1.53 -6.36 12.88
CA LEU A 171 -1.81 -4.98 12.52
C LEU A 171 -2.41 -4.19 13.71
N ARG A 172 -3.28 -4.82 14.52
CA ARG A 172 -3.76 -4.23 15.79
C ARG A 172 -2.62 -4.00 16.80
N LYS A 173 -1.68 -4.95 16.94
CA LYS A 173 -0.51 -4.77 17.81
C LYS A 173 0.36 -3.60 17.35
N LEU A 174 0.58 -3.46 16.03
CA LEU A 174 1.29 -2.34 15.43
C LEU A 174 0.51 -1.01 15.59
N ASN A 175 -0.80 -1.07 15.79
CA ASN A 175 -1.70 0.08 15.79
C ASN A 175 -1.72 0.82 14.45
N GLY A 176 -1.73 0.08 13.31
CA GLY A 176 -1.79 0.66 11.97
C GLY A 176 -0.57 1.48 11.57
N TYR A 177 -0.80 2.58 10.87
CA TYR A 177 0.24 3.55 10.45
C TYR A 177 0.47 4.62 11.52
N ASP A 178 1.70 5.10 11.61
CA ASP A 178 2.06 6.16 12.55
C ASP A 178 1.75 7.55 11.96
N GLU A 179 0.71 8.18 12.47
CA GLU A 179 0.22 9.44 11.92
C GLU A 179 1.12 10.65 12.18
N ARG A 180 2.20 10.49 12.93
CA ARG A 180 3.22 11.56 13.06
C ARG A 180 3.91 11.84 11.72
N PHE A 181 3.98 10.84 10.81
CA PHE A 181 4.52 11.01 9.47
C PHE A 181 3.58 11.77 8.54
N SER A 182 2.29 11.80 8.84
CA SER A 182 1.30 12.52 8.02
C SER A 182 1.48 14.04 8.00
N LEU A 183 2.27 14.58 8.95
CA LEU A 183 2.62 16.00 9.02
C LEU A 183 3.82 16.39 8.14
N GLY A 184 4.35 15.47 7.34
CA GLY A 184 5.45 15.66 6.40
C GLY A 184 5.28 14.79 5.17
N TYR A 185 6.35 14.59 4.39
CA TYR A 185 6.38 13.73 3.21
C TYR A 185 7.31 12.54 3.41
N ALA A 186 6.96 11.40 2.78
CA ALA A 186 7.72 10.15 2.78
C ALA A 186 7.94 9.52 4.17
N TYR A 187 8.68 8.42 4.21
CA TYR A 187 9.16 7.69 5.39
C TYR A 187 8.10 6.99 6.26
N GLY A 188 6.81 7.12 5.98
CA GLY A 188 5.76 6.38 6.70
C GLY A 188 5.83 4.88 6.47
N ASP A 189 6.06 4.48 5.22
CA ASP A 189 6.30 3.10 4.76
C ASP A 189 7.62 2.53 5.32
N ASP A 190 8.71 3.30 5.32
CA ASP A 190 9.97 2.92 5.97
C ASP A 190 9.74 2.59 7.46
N TYR A 191 8.99 3.43 8.16
CA TYR A 191 8.74 3.19 9.58
C TYR A 191 7.77 2.02 9.81
N LEU A 192 6.80 1.79 8.93
CA LEU A 192 5.95 0.60 9.03
C LEU A 192 6.79 -0.68 8.99
N ILE A 193 7.71 -0.81 8.03
CA ILE A 193 8.60 -1.97 7.91
C ILE A 193 9.51 -2.13 9.12
N GLU A 194 10.06 -1.04 9.65
CA GLU A 194 10.87 -1.12 10.88
C GLU A 194 10.03 -1.62 12.07
N ARG A 195 8.79 -1.17 12.22
CA ARG A 195 7.90 -1.64 13.30
C ARG A 195 7.47 -3.10 13.13
N VAL A 196 7.26 -3.55 11.89
CA VAL A 196 7.03 -4.97 11.57
C VAL A 196 8.20 -5.84 12.05
N LYS A 197 9.44 -5.39 11.78
CA LYS A 197 10.66 -6.07 12.25
C LYS A 197 10.80 -6.01 13.78
N MET A 198 10.51 -4.86 14.40
CA MET A 198 10.51 -4.70 15.88
C MET A 198 9.48 -5.62 16.56
N LEU A 199 8.34 -5.87 15.93
CA LEU A 199 7.34 -6.84 16.41
C LEU A 199 7.83 -8.30 16.29
N GLY A 200 8.95 -8.53 15.61
CA GLY A 200 9.56 -9.85 15.43
C GLY A 200 9.00 -10.63 14.24
N LEU A 201 8.27 -10.00 13.34
CA LEU A 201 7.73 -10.68 12.18
C LEU A 201 8.81 -10.92 11.13
N LYS A 202 8.76 -12.10 10.51
CA LYS A 202 9.57 -12.40 9.32
C LYS A 202 9.00 -11.64 8.13
N VAL A 203 9.79 -10.73 7.56
CA VAL A 203 9.44 -10.05 6.30
C VAL A 203 9.76 -10.97 5.13
N GLU A 204 8.74 -11.34 4.37
CA GLU A 204 8.85 -12.14 3.16
C GLU A 204 8.49 -11.27 1.96
N ILE A 205 9.36 -11.28 0.94
CA ILE A 205 9.10 -10.56 -0.32
C ILE A 205 8.89 -11.59 -1.42
N THR A 206 7.77 -11.49 -2.16
CA THR A 206 7.49 -12.42 -3.25
C THR A 206 7.99 -11.89 -4.58
N GLU A 207 8.47 -12.78 -5.45
CA GLU A 207 8.73 -12.48 -6.85
C GLU A 207 7.48 -12.72 -7.71
N SER A 208 6.66 -13.71 -7.31
CA SER A 208 5.40 -14.04 -7.95
C SER A 208 4.45 -14.66 -6.92
N PRO A 209 3.17 -14.25 -6.87
CA PRO A 209 2.57 -13.14 -7.59
C PRO A 209 3.18 -11.79 -7.16
N PHE A 210 3.00 -10.75 -8.00
CA PHE A 210 3.48 -9.41 -7.72
C PHE A 210 2.43 -8.36 -8.11
N VAL A 211 2.69 -7.10 -7.85
CA VAL A 211 1.84 -5.99 -8.30
C VAL A 211 2.59 -5.09 -9.24
N VAL A 212 1.84 -4.40 -10.09
CA VAL A 212 2.38 -3.48 -11.08
C VAL A 212 1.89 -2.08 -10.75
N HIS A 213 2.84 -1.24 -10.34
CA HIS A 213 2.60 0.16 -10.04
C HIS A 213 2.49 0.95 -11.34
N GLN A 214 1.30 1.44 -11.63
CA GLN A 214 1.01 2.27 -12.79
C GLN A 214 1.56 3.66 -12.59
N TRP A 215 2.14 4.25 -13.63
CA TRP A 215 2.56 5.64 -13.57
C TRP A 215 1.40 6.57 -13.24
N HIS A 216 1.69 7.58 -12.49
CA HIS A 216 0.78 8.67 -12.20
C HIS A 216 1.56 9.97 -12.00
N TYR A 217 0.92 11.06 -12.32
CA TYR A 217 1.51 12.36 -12.07
C TYR A 217 1.77 12.54 -10.56
N PHE A 218 3.00 12.81 -10.21
CA PHE A 218 3.41 13.20 -8.87
C PHE A 218 3.65 14.71 -8.86
N ASN A 219 2.85 15.44 -8.09
CA ASN A 219 3.08 16.86 -7.87
C ASN A 219 3.70 17.06 -6.47
N PRO A 220 5.01 17.26 -6.38
CA PRO A 220 5.65 17.62 -5.11
C PRO A 220 5.30 19.06 -4.68
N GLY A 221 4.39 19.72 -5.39
CA GLY A 221 4.08 21.14 -5.41
C GLY A 221 3.76 21.87 -4.10
N HIS A 222 4.06 21.25 -2.96
CA HIS A 222 4.12 22.00 -1.70
C HIS A 222 5.43 22.79 -1.69
N PRO A 223 5.42 24.12 -1.47
CA PRO A 223 6.63 24.94 -1.47
C PRO A 223 7.69 24.46 -0.45
N ASP A 224 7.25 23.81 0.63
CA ASP A 224 8.10 23.30 1.69
C ASP A 224 8.39 21.79 1.56
N HIS A 225 8.26 21.18 0.36
CA HIS A 225 8.40 19.74 0.16
C HIS A 225 9.70 19.18 0.76
N GLU A 226 10.84 19.80 0.47
CA GLU A 226 12.15 19.35 1.00
C GLU A 226 12.21 19.42 2.52
N ILE A 227 11.69 20.52 3.12
CA ILE A 227 11.63 20.70 4.58
C ILE A 227 10.76 19.61 5.22
N LEU A 228 9.63 19.30 4.60
CA LEU A 228 8.71 18.27 5.09
C LEU A 228 9.26 16.84 4.93
N CYS A 229 10.03 16.57 3.89
CA CYS A 229 10.79 15.32 3.77
C CYS A 229 11.89 15.23 4.85
N GLN A 230 12.67 16.29 5.05
CA GLN A 230 13.70 16.32 6.07
C GLN A 230 13.13 16.10 7.48
N ARG A 231 11.99 16.74 7.79
CA ARG A 231 11.27 16.53 9.04
C ARG A 231 10.95 15.04 9.28
N ASN A 232 10.43 14.35 8.28
CA ASN A 232 10.08 12.95 8.42
C ASN A 232 11.32 12.04 8.48
N ALA A 233 12.40 12.38 7.78
CA ALA A 233 13.68 11.68 7.90
C ALA A 233 14.24 11.75 9.34
N GLU A 234 14.25 12.92 9.95
CA GLU A 234 14.67 13.12 11.34
C GLU A 234 13.75 12.38 12.32
N LEU A 235 12.44 12.42 12.08
CA LEU A 235 11.47 11.69 12.87
C LEU A 235 11.73 10.17 12.81
N LEU A 236 12.01 9.62 11.62
CA LEU A 236 12.31 8.20 11.45
C LEU A 236 13.52 7.79 12.30
N ILE A 237 14.62 8.56 12.23
CA ILE A 237 15.83 8.30 13.02
C ILE A 237 15.49 8.24 14.49
N LYS A 238 14.81 9.27 15.00
CA LYS A 238 14.41 9.36 16.41
C LYS A 238 13.56 8.17 16.85
N LEU A 239 12.55 7.79 16.05
CA LEU A 239 11.61 6.72 16.42
C LEU A 239 12.25 5.33 16.36
N LYS A 240 13.24 5.11 15.50
CA LYS A 240 14.03 3.87 15.50
C LYS A 240 14.84 3.72 16.80
N GLU A 241 15.35 4.82 17.36
CA GLU A 241 16.05 4.82 18.65
C GLU A 241 15.10 4.51 19.82
N GLU A 242 13.83 4.97 19.77
CA GLU A 242 12.81 4.69 20.79
C GLU A 242 12.44 3.20 20.85
N ASN A 243 12.71 2.42 19.80
CA ASN A 243 12.43 0.99 19.68
C ASN A 243 11.00 0.60 20.09
N ASN A 244 10.02 1.38 19.65
CA ASN A 244 8.61 1.16 19.94
C ASN A 244 7.85 0.80 18.65
N TYR A 245 7.34 -0.42 18.58
CA TYR A 245 6.60 -0.88 17.40
C TYR A 245 5.15 -0.37 17.34
N ARG A 246 4.58 0.20 18.41
CA ARG A 246 3.20 0.68 18.42
C ARG A 246 3.12 2.10 17.84
N ALA A 247 2.32 2.26 16.79
CA ALA A 247 2.06 3.53 16.14
C ALA A 247 1.33 4.53 17.06
N LYS A 248 1.53 5.81 16.79
CA LYS A 248 0.81 6.90 17.43
C LYS A 248 -0.18 7.52 16.44
N HIS A 249 -1.43 7.62 16.86
CA HIS A 249 -2.48 8.30 16.11
C HIS A 249 -2.62 9.76 16.55
N LEU A 250 -2.95 10.64 15.61
CA LEU A 250 -3.17 12.07 15.80
C LEU A 250 -4.56 12.50 15.30
N PHE A 251 -5.10 11.78 14.31
CA PHE A 251 -6.32 12.11 13.58
C PHE A 251 -7.39 11.02 13.68
N THR A 252 -6.98 9.78 13.90
CA THR A 252 -7.88 8.64 14.03
C THR A 252 -7.80 8.02 15.44
N PRO A 253 -8.84 7.29 15.89
CA PRO A 253 -8.74 6.51 17.13
C PRO A 253 -7.74 5.34 16.96
N ASP A 254 -7.24 4.83 18.08
CA ASP A 254 -6.41 3.60 18.12
C ASP A 254 -7.19 2.38 17.63
N LEU A 255 -6.46 1.39 17.06
CA LEU A 255 -7.01 0.11 16.55
C LEU A 255 -7.35 -0.88 17.67
#